data_f473ed75a4d2bdd176e55acd00224e0d
#
_entry.id   f473ed75a4d2bdd176e55acd00224e0d
#
_cell.length_a   1.000
_cell.length_b   1.000
_cell.length_c   1.000
_cell.angle_alpha   90.00
_cell.angle_beta   90.00
_cell.angle_gamma   90.00
#
_symmetry.space_group_name_H-M   'P 1'
#
loop_
_entity.id
_entity.type
_entity.pdbx_description
1 polymer ?
#
loop_
_entity_poly.entity_id
_entity_poly.type
_entity_poly.pdbx_seq_one_letter_code
_entity_poly.pdbx_strand_id
1 'polypeptide(L)'
;MTFEFAKRPTIKGYPELRWTGKRPYESTQYYPAQLREQYGETINGWINKIFWGDNLQVMSHLLKDYRGKIDLIYIDPPFDSKADYKKKIEVKGVGKTQTDTNSFEEKQYGDIWTNDEYLQFMYERLVLLKELLSDTGSIFLHCDDSRNFYLRCLLSEIFGEENFRNEIIWKRSTATGLATKRCGTLHDTIYWYSKTENYYFEMQYHEYEEDYLKRARKDENGRMYIPIPTGNPGPRPNLYYEYKGYLPHANGYKWTREKMEELDRQGRLIFPESPDGRIQYKQYLDEMKGTKLQDIWLDVYPVNPVAKERNGYPTQKSEALLERIIKMCSPQNGLVL
;
A
#
# COMPACT_ATOMS: atom_id res chain seq x y z
N MET A 1 20.39 19.50 21.15
CA MET A 1 19.13 18.83 21.53
C MET A 1 19.24 17.36 21.12
N THR A 2 18.96 16.46 22.03
CA THR A 2 19.02 15.01 21.78
C THR A 2 17.61 14.44 21.96
N PHE A 3 17.19 13.55 21.10
CA PHE A 3 15.96 12.82 21.22
C PHE A 3 16.26 11.40 21.68
N GLU A 4 15.61 10.96 22.75
CA GLU A 4 15.66 9.60 23.26
C GLU A 4 14.40 8.83 22.86
N PHE A 5 14.54 7.53 22.63
CA PHE A 5 13.48 6.63 22.21
C PHE A 5 13.20 5.59 23.30
N ALA A 6 11.94 5.16 23.38
CA ALA A 6 11.59 4.09 24.29
C ALA A 6 12.36 2.80 23.92
N LYS A 7 13.00 2.18 24.92
CA LYS A 7 13.62 0.87 24.73
C LYS A 7 12.53 -0.13 24.40
N ARG A 8 12.75 -0.85 23.30
CA ARG A 8 11.84 -1.91 22.91
C ARG A 8 11.99 -3.08 23.90
N PRO A 9 10.88 -3.57 24.48
CA PRO A 9 10.94 -4.79 25.28
C PRO A 9 11.27 -6.00 24.39
N THR A 10 12.06 -6.94 24.91
CA THR A 10 12.23 -8.24 24.25
C THR A 10 10.89 -8.98 24.25
N ILE A 11 10.33 -9.26 23.09
CA ILE A 11 9.07 -9.98 22.96
C ILE A 11 9.39 -11.47 22.91
N LYS A 12 9.03 -12.21 23.95
CA LYS A 12 9.25 -13.65 24.03
C LYS A 12 8.42 -14.36 22.93
N GLY A 13 9.07 -15.21 22.16
CA GLY A 13 8.41 -16.00 21.12
C GLY A 13 8.42 -15.37 19.72
N TYR A 14 8.98 -14.17 19.56
CA TYR A 14 9.16 -13.55 18.24
C TYR A 14 10.63 -13.62 17.80
N PRO A 15 10.90 -13.88 16.51
CA PRO A 15 12.26 -13.87 16.00
C PRO A 15 12.85 -12.47 16.03
N GLU A 16 14.12 -12.37 16.41
CA GLU A 16 14.92 -11.17 16.31
C GLU A 16 15.97 -11.37 15.22
N LEU A 17 16.06 -10.43 14.28
CA LEU A 17 17.09 -10.48 13.24
C LEU A 17 18.42 -10.02 13.81
N ARG A 18 19.48 -10.83 13.65
CA ARG A 18 20.84 -10.52 14.11
C ARG A 18 21.80 -10.46 12.94
N TRP A 19 22.69 -9.49 12.96
CA TRP A 19 23.79 -9.34 12.03
C TRP A 19 25.04 -8.84 12.76
N THR A 20 26.19 -8.98 12.11
CA THR A 20 27.47 -8.51 12.68
C THR A 20 27.45 -6.99 12.82
N GLY A 21 27.73 -6.48 14.03
CA GLY A 21 27.73 -5.04 14.29
C GLY A 21 26.35 -4.42 14.49
N LYS A 22 25.29 -5.23 14.70
CA LYS A 22 23.97 -4.70 15.10
C LYS A 22 24.11 -3.84 16.34
N ARG A 23 23.71 -2.59 16.23
CA ARG A 23 23.74 -1.62 17.33
C ARG A 23 22.32 -1.16 17.63
N PRO A 24 21.94 -1.08 18.90
CA PRO A 24 20.68 -0.45 19.27
C PRO A 24 20.70 1.03 18.84
N TYR A 25 19.57 1.54 18.41
CA TYR A 25 19.40 2.94 18.06
C TYR A 25 18.40 3.57 19.03
N GLU A 26 18.93 4.16 20.10
CA GLU A 26 18.15 4.63 21.25
C GLU A 26 18.04 6.16 21.32
N SER A 27 18.83 6.87 20.53
CA SER A 27 18.80 8.34 20.51
C SER A 27 19.37 8.90 19.21
N THR A 28 18.98 10.11 18.88
CA THR A 28 19.57 10.91 17.78
C THR A 28 19.74 12.36 18.19
N GLN A 29 20.75 13.00 17.63
CA GLN A 29 20.94 14.44 17.79
C GLN A 29 20.05 15.20 16.80
N TYR A 30 19.65 16.41 17.19
CA TYR A 30 18.94 17.32 16.29
C TYR A 30 19.93 17.94 15.29
N TYR A 31 19.65 17.74 14.00
CA TYR A 31 20.37 18.36 12.90
C TYR A 31 19.47 19.43 12.26
N PRO A 32 19.84 20.73 12.32
CA PRO A 32 19.01 21.78 11.74
C PRO A 32 19.02 21.72 10.21
N ALA A 33 17.84 21.84 9.59
CA ALA A 33 17.73 22.10 8.16
C ALA A 33 17.71 23.59 7.88
N GLN A 34 18.22 24.00 6.70
CA GLN A 34 18.19 25.38 6.23
C GLN A 34 17.20 25.49 5.06
N LEU A 35 16.33 26.49 5.10
CA LEU A 35 15.50 26.83 3.94
C LEU A 35 16.41 27.34 2.83
N ARG A 36 16.42 26.67 1.68
CA ARG A 36 17.22 27.03 0.53
C ARG A 36 16.42 27.80 -0.52
N GLU A 37 15.26 27.31 -0.85
CA GLU A 37 14.40 27.85 -1.90
C GLU A 37 12.93 27.64 -1.50
N GLN A 38 12.06 28.55 -1.94
CA GLN A 38 10.63 28.45 -1.75
C GLN A 38 9.92 28.82 -3.06
N TYR A 39 8.96 27.99 -3.46
CA TYR A 39 8.14 28.19 -4.65
C TYR A 39 6.66 28.17 -4.27
N GLY A 40 5.89 29.06 -4.88
CA GLY A 40 4.46 29.17 -4.64
C GLY A 40 4.10 29.85 -3.32
N GLU A 41 2.80 29.89 -3.05
CA GLU A 41 2.23 30.50 -1.86
C GLU A 41 1.75 29.41 -0.88
N THR A 42 1.65 29.77 0.39
CA THR A 42 1.09 28.87 1.40
C THR A 42 -0.43 28.78 1.22
N ILE A 43 -0.98 27.57 1.31
CA ILE A 43 -2.42 27.32 1.28
C ILE A 43 -2.83 26.96 2.71
N ASN A 44 -3.71 27.77 3.31
CA ASN A 44 -4.16 27.61 4.72
C ASN A 44 -2.98 27.50 5.72
N GLY A 45 -1.89 28.26 5.47
CA GLY A 45 -0.70 28.22 6.31
C GLY A 45 0.25 27.05 6.08
N TRP A 46 -0.04 26.20 5.09
CA TRP A 46 0.78 25.04 4.73
C TRP A 46 1.46 25.23 3.37
N ILE A 47 2.68 24.71 3.27
CA ILE A 47 3.41 24.52 2.02
C ILE A 47 4.11 23.15 2.06
N ASN A 48 4.06 22.41 0.95
CA ASN A 48 4.78 21.15 0.84
C ASN A 48 6.28 21.36 0.91
N LYS A 49 6.99 20.42 1.52
CA LYS A 49 8.42 20.55 1.80
C LYS A 49 9.18 19.41 1.14
N ILE A 50 10.29 19.75 0.51
CA ILE A 50 11.28 18.80 0.00
C ILE A 50 12.54 18.97 0.84
N PHE A 51 13.03 17.89 1.43
CA PHE A 51 14.28 17.87 2.17
C PHE A 51 15.35 17.14 1.36
N TRP A 52 16.49 17.77 1.22
CA TRP A 52 17.64 17.19 0.53
C TRP A 52 18.79 16.98 1.51
N GLY A 53 19.26 15.74 1.64
CA GLY A 53 20.34 15.37 2.53
C GLY A 53 20.26 13.91 2.96
N ASP A 54 21.13 13.49 3.88
CA ASP A 54 21.01 12.19 4.52
C ASP A 54 19.69 12.09 5.28
N ASN A 55 18.90 11.08 4.96
CA ASN A 55 17.54 10.95 5.48
C ASN A 55 17.49 10.72 7.00
N LEU A 56 18.54 10.15 7.61
CA LEU A 56 18.62 10.02 9.07
C LEU A 56 18.69 11.40 9.73
N GLN A 57 19.51 12.32 9.17
CA GLN A 57 19.64 13.69 9.65
C GLN A 57 18.37 14.49 9.39
N VAL A 58 17.75 14.32 8.21
CA VAL A 58 16.47 14.95 7.88
C VAL A 58 15.38 14.51 8.86
N MET A 59 15.26 13.21 9.12
CA MET A 59 14.26 12.71 10.07
C MET A 59 14.50 13.22 11.49
N SER A 60 15.76 13.37 11.92
CA SER A 60 16.08 13.98 13.21
C SER A 60 15.63 15.45 13.29
N HIS A 61 15.75 16.19 12.18
CA HIS A 61 15.19 17.54 12.07
C HIS A 61 13.66 17.52 12.21
N LEU A 62 13.00 16.59 11.53
CA LEU A 62 11.53 16.47 11.56
C LEU A 62 11.00 16.10 12.94
N LEU A 63 11.73 15.35 13.76
CA LEU A 63 11.31 14.98 15.12
C LEU A 63 10.95 16.20 15.99
N LYS A 64 11.57 17.34 15.77
CA LYS A 64 11.30 18.55 16.57
C LYS A 64 9.85 18.98 16.47
N ASP A 65 9.29 18.97 15.26
CA ASP A 65 7.96 19.54 15.01
C ASP A 65 6.92 18.47 14.68
N TYR A 66 7.35 17.28 14.23
CA TYR A 66 6.48 16.24 13.67
C TYR A 66 6.51 14.90 14.44
N ARG A 67 7.21 14.79 15.56
CA ARG A 67 7.20 13.55 16.37
C ARG A 67 5.76 13.19 16.76
N GLY A 68 5.34 11.97 16.39
CA GLY A 68 4.01 11.46 16.68
C GLY A 68 2.87 12.15 15.91
N LYS A 69 3.16 12.82 14.78
CA LYS A 69 2.15 13.60 14.03
C LYS A 69 1.94 13.16 12.60
N ILE A 70 2.82 12.34 12.02
CA ILE A 70 2.72 11.90 10.63
C ILE A 70 1.66 10.80 10.52
N ASP A 71 0.67 10.98 9.66
CA ASP A 71 -0.42 10.02 9.48
C ASP A 71 -0.06 8.90 8.52
N LEU A 72 0.76 9.19 7.51
CA LEU A 72 1.18 8.21 6.52
C LEU A 72 2.64 8.41 6.14
N ILE A 73 3.39 7.33 6.14
CA ILE A 73 4.76 7.28 5.64
C ILE A 73 4.82 6.28 4.48
N TYR A 74 5.36 6.72 3.33
CA TYR A 74 5.74 5.84 2.25
C TYR A 74 7.24 5.96 2.01
N ILE A 75 7.94 4.82 2.03
CA ILE A 75 9.38 4.76 1.77
C ILE A 75 9.70 3.80 0.64
N ASP A 76 10.61 4.24 -0.22
CA ASP A 76 11.19 3.50 -1.34
C ASP A 76 12.71 3.54 -1.17
N PRO A 77 13.28 2.76 -0.22
CA PRO A 77 14.69 2.79 0.10
C PRO A 77 15.53 2.15 -1.01
N PRO A 78 16.87 2.34 -1.00
CA PRO A 78 17.74 1.56 -1.86
C PRO A 78 17.49 0.06 -1.69
N PHE A 79 17.45 -0.71 -2.80
CA PHE A 79 17.11 -2.14 -2.76
C PHE A 79 18.32 -3.06 -2.64
N ASP A 80 19.54 -2.51 -2.53
CA ASP A 80 20.81 -3.24 -2.63
C ASP A 80 20.93 -3.97 -3.99
N SER A 81 20.50 -3.30 -5.04
CA SER A 81 20.49 -3.82 -6.42
C SER A 81 21.87 -4.03 -7.01
N LYS A 82 22.93 -3.66 -6.28
CA LYS A 82 24.34 -3.66 -6.69
C LYS A 82 24.64 -2.73 -7.87
N ALA A 83 23.80 -1.73 -8.09
CA ALA A 83 23.92 -0.76 -9.16
C ALA A 83 24.19 0.65 -8.61
N ASP A 84 24.98 1.44 -9.34
CA ASP A 84 25.03 2.88 -9.15
C ASP A 84 24.04 3.56 -10.10
N TYR A 85 23.10 4.30 -9.55
CA TYR A 85 22.11 5.03 -10.33
C TYR A 85 22.65 6.41 -10.71
N LYS A 86 22.76 6.65 -12.02
CA LYS A 86 23.33 7.86 -12.61
C LYS A 86 22.33 8.50 -13.57
N LYS A 87 22.26 9.83 -13.55
CA LYS A 87 21.47 10.61 -14.50
C LYS A 87 22.40 11.17 -15.57
N LYS A 88 22.09 10.89 -16.86
CA LYS A 88 22.79 11.55 -17.99
C LYS A 88 22.26 12.96 -18.13
N ILE A 89 23.15 13.94 -18.01
CA ILE A 89 22.84 15.35 -18.25
C ILE A 89 23.33 15.70 -19.65
N GLU A 90 22.41 15.95 -20.58
CA GLU A 90 22.73 16.45 -21.90
C GLU A 90 22.90 17.97 -21.85
N VAL A 91 24.09 18.47 -22.18
CA VAL A 91 24.35 19.91 -22.30
C VAL A 91 23.85 20.37 -23.67
N LYS A 92 22.72 21.08 -23.71
CA LYS A 92 22.22 21.71 -24.93
C LYS A 92 23.19 22.79 -25.40
N GLY A 93 23.75 22.64 -26.62
CA GLY A 93 24.53 23.71 -27.27
C GLY A 93 25.94 23.34 -27.67
N VAL A 94 26.43 22.13 -27.42
CA VAL A 94 27.75 21.69 -27.92
C VAL A 94 27.51 20.77 -29.13
N GLY A 95 27.99 21.20 -30.31
CA GLY A 95 27.82 20.47 -31.56
C GLY A 95 28.36 19.04 -31.47
N LYS A 96 27.77 18.12 -32.23
CA LYS A 96 28.19 16.72 -32.33
C LYS A 96 29.63 16.61 -32.81
N THR A 97 30.56 16.41 -31.89
CA THR A 97 31.89 15.90 -32.18
C THR A 97 31.95 14.42 -31.83
N GLN A 98 32.64 13.63 -32.63
CA GLN A 98 32.68 12.17 -32.67
C GLN A 98 33.36 11.49 -31.46
N THR A 99 33.29 12.06 -30.27
CA THR A 99 33.81 11.43 -29.05
C THR A 99 32.73 11.44 -27.97
N ASP A 100 32.55 10.27 -27.33
CA ASP A 100 31.55 9.93 -26.30
C ASP A 100 31.57 10.79 -25.00
N THR A 101 32.06 12.03 -25.06
CA THR A 101 32.37 12.87 -23.89
C THR A 101 31.37 13.97 -23.59
N ASN A 102 30.23 14.05 -24.27
CA ASN A 102 29.29 15.16 -24.13
C ASN A 102 28.12 14.90 -23.15
N SER A 103 28.12 13.78 -22.43
CA SER A 103 27.18 13.53 -21.34
C SER A 103 27.91 13.44 -20.02
N PHE A 104 27.59 14.36 -19.09
CA PHE A 104 28.01 14.21 -17.70
C PHE A 104 27.03 13.25 -17.00
N GLU A 105 27.57 12.21 -16.34
CA GLU A 105 26.80 11.34 -15.49
C GLU A 105 26.84 11.89 -14.06
N GLU A 106 25.71 12.36 -13.56
CA GLU A 106 25.56 12.72 -12.16
C GLU A 106 25.10 11.49 -11.37
N LYS A 107 25.93 11.08 -10.39
CA LYS A 107 25.56 9.99 -9.48
C LYS A 107 24.39 10.46 -8.60
N GLN A 108 23.23 9.83 -8.72
CA GLN A 108 22.06 10.14 -7.93
C GLN A 108 22.16 9.49 -6.55
N TYR A 109 22.45 8.19 -6.51
CA TYR A 109 22.75 7.44 -5.29
C TYR A 109 23.49 6.14 -5.60
N GLY A 110 24.23 5.62 -4.62
CA GLY A 110 24.85 4.29 -4.69
C GLY A 110 23.98 3.25 -3.99
N ASP A 111 23.82 2.10 -4.62
CA ASP A 111 23.02 0.99 -4.13
C ASP A 111 23.89 -0.28 -3.98
N ILE A 112 25.10 -0.09 -3.43
CA ILE A 112 26.07 -1.16 -3.20
C ILE A 112 26.35 -1.19 -1.69
N TRP A 113 25.89 -2.26 -1.04
CA TRP A 113 25.95 -2.43 0.39
C TRP A 113 26.57 -3.79 0.77
N THR A 114 27.19 -3.89 1.94
CA THR A 114 27.31 -5.19 2.62
C THR A 114 25.96 -5.49 3.30
N ASN A 115 25.63 -6.78 3.51
CA ASN A 115 24.38 -7.16 4.17
C ASN A 115 24.21 -6.48 5.53
N ASP A 116 25.26 -6.49 6.33
CA ASP A 116 25.21 -5.96 7.69
C ASP A 116 25.02 -4.44 7.72
N GLU A 117 25.69 -3.71 6.81
CA GLU A 117 25.52 -2.26 6.66
C GLU A 117 24.11 -1.88 6.21
N TYR A 118 23.56 -2.61 5.23
CA TYR A 118 22.19 -2.36 4.76
C TYR A 118 21.16 -2.57 5.87
N LEU A 119 21.29 -3.66 6.62
CA LEU A 119 20.36 -3.95 7.72
C LEU A 119 20.45 -2.90 8.83
N GLN A 120 21.65 -2.46 9.20
CA GLN A 120 21.83 -1.40 10.20
C GLN A 120 21.27 -0.05 9.68
N PHE A 121 21.53 0.28 8.41
CA PHE A 121 20.98 1.46 7.75
C PHE A 121 19.46 1.50 7.80
N MET A 122 18.81 0.40 7.46
CA MET A 122 17.35 0.30 7.48
C MET A 122 16.79 0.31 8.90
N TYR A 123 17.43 -0.39 9.83
CA TYR A 123 17.02 -0.47 11.23
C TYR A 123 16.93 0.92 11.88
N GLU A 124 17.98 1.72 11.78
CA GLU A 124 18.05 3.06 12.36
C GLU A 124 16.95 3.98 11.80
N ARG A 125 16.72 3.90 10.50
CA ARG A 125 15.69 4.71 9.81
C ARG A 125 14.28 4.30 10.16
N LEU A 126 14.01 3.00 10.22
CA LEU A 126 12.69 2.49 10.62
C LEU A 126 12.33 2.84 12.06
N VAL A 127 13.32 2.88 12.97
CA VAL A 127 13.12 3.36 14.35
C VAL A 127 12.68 4.83 14.35
N LEU A 128 13.36 5.70 13.59
CA LEU A 128 12.98 7.12 13.50
C LEU A 128 11.62 7.33 12.83
N LEU A 129 11.32 6.57 11.78
CA LEU A 129 10.04 6.65 11.10
C LEU A 129 8.88 6.27 12.04
N LYS A 130 9.07 5.26 12.89
CA LYS A 130 8.10 4.90 13.93
C LYS A 130 7.86 6.05 14.92
N GLU A 131 8.90 6.77 15.32
CA GLU A 131 8.80 7.93 16.21
C GLU A 131 8.04 9.10 15.58
N LEU A 132 8.16 9.29 14.26
CA LEU A 132 7.42 10.32 13.52
C LEU A 132 5.94 9.99 13.35
N LEU A 133 5.57 8.71 13.25
CA LEU A 133 4.17 8.30 13.06
C LEU A 133 3.28 8.70 14.23
N SER A 134 2.08 9.18 13.91
CA SER A 134 0.96 9.32 14.85
C SER A 134 0.48 7.94 15.33
N ASP A 135 -0.27 7.88 16.42
CA ASP A 135 -0.75 6.61 16.96
C ASP A 135 -1.75 5.89 16.03
N THR A 136 -2.38 6.65 15.12
CA THR A 136 -3.25 6.12 14.06
C THR A 136 -2.54 5.98 12.72
N GLY A 137 -1.25 6.30 12.65
CA GLY A 137 -0.48 6.36 11.42
C GLY A 137 -0.05 5.00 10.89
N SER A 138 0.22 4.97 9.60
CA SER A 138 0.66 3.79 8.84
C SER A 138 1.95 4.04 8.08
N ILE A 139 2.76 2.99 7.92
CA ILE A 139 3.96 3.00 7.08
C ILE A 139 3.84 1.96 5.97
N PHE A 140 4.23 2.37 4.76
CA PHE A 140 4.39 1.51 3.59
C PHE A 140 5.87 1.47 3.20
N LEU A 141 6.44 0.28 3.21
CA LEU A 141 7.81 0.04 2.78
C LEU A 141 7.79 -0.74 1.47
N HIS A 142 8.28 -0.10 0.41
CA HIS A 142 8.38 -0.68 -0.92
C HIS A 142 9.76 -1.31 -1.10
N CYS A 143 9.84 -2.53 -1.59
CA CYS A 143 11.08 -3.23 -1.88
C CYS A 143 10.92 -4.25 -3.01
N ASP A 144 12.03 -4.61 -3.64
CA ASP A 144 12.09 -5.72 -4.58
C ASP A 144 12.27 -7.08 -3.87
N ASP A 145 12.44 -8.15 -4.66
CA ASP A 145 12.60 -9.52 -4.16
C ASP A 145 13.97 -9.82 -3.53
N SER A 146 14.95 -8.89 -3.61
CA SER A 146 16.32 -9.19 -3.16
C SER A 146 16.49 -9.12 -1.65
N ARG A 147 15.77 -8.22 -0.96
CA ARG A 147 15.88 -7.96 0.48
C ARG A 147 14.55 -7.97 1.24
N ASN A 148 13.42 -8.19 0.57
CA ASN A 148 12.08 -8.10 1.14
C ASN A 148 11.92 -8.89 2.44
N PHE A 149 12.42 -10.13 2.49
CA PHE A 149 12.30 -11.00 3.68
C PHE A 149 13.04 -10.47 4.92
N TYR A 150 14.20 -9.82 4.75
CA TYR A 150 14.88 -9.16 5.87
C TYR A 150 14.13 -7.92 6.33
N LEU A 151 13.61 -7.13 5.40
CA LEU A 151 12.83 -5.93 5.71
C LEU A 151 11.53 -6.26 6.42
N ARG A 152 10.87 -7.36 6.04
CA ARG A 152 9.71 -7.90 6.76
C ARG A 152 10.05 -8.22 8.22
N CYS A 153 11.19 -8.89 8.45
CA CYS A 153 11.64 -9.19 9.82
C CYS A 153 11.93 -7.92 10.62
N LEU A 154 12.62 -6.92 10.02
CA LEU A 154 12.92 -5.65 10.68
C LEU A 154 11.65 -4.87 11.03
N LEU A 155 10.67 -4.82 10.12
CA LEU A 155 9.39 -4.17 10.36
C LEU A 155 8.65 -4.85 11.53
N SER A 156 8.58 -6.18 11.55
CA SER A 156 7.96 -6.91 12.66
C SER A 156 8.72 -6.68 13.97
N GLU A 157 10.05 -6.64 13.91
CA GLU A 157 10.88 -6.34 15.08
C GLU A 157 10.61 -4.94 15.64
N ILE A 158 10.43 -3.93 14.82
CA ILE A 158 10.30 -2.53 15.23
C ILE A 158 8.84 -2.17 15.53
N PHE A 159 7.89 -2.55 14.67
CA PHE A 159 6.49 -2.15 14.78
C PHE A 159 5.66 -3.14 15.60
N GLY A 160 6.05 -4.40 15.69
CA GLY A 160 5.30 -5.52 16.27
C GLY A 160 4.56 -6.30 15.18
N GLU A 161 4.49 -7.62 15.32
CA GLU A 161 3.78 -8.50 14.38
C GLU A 161 2.28 -8.24 14.39
N GLU A 162 1.72 -7.86 15.52
CA GLU A 162 0.32 -7.50 15.72
C GLU A 162 -0.09 -6.25 14.91
N ASN A 163 0.88 -5.44 14.52
CA ASN A 163 0.69 -4.23 13.72
C ASN A 163 0.92 -4.44 12.22
N PHE A 164 1.20 -5.66 11.79
CA PHE A 164 1.21 -6.03 10.39
C PHE A 164 -0.20 -5.98 9.80
N ARG A 165 -0.33 -5.34 8.62
CA ARG A 165 -1.63 -5.22 7.95
C ARG A 165 -1.68 -6.04 6.69
N ASN A 166 -0.80 -5.77 5.72
CA ASN A 166 -0.72 -6.53 4.47
C ASN A 166 0.70 -6.59 3.90
N GLU A 167 0.95 -7.63 3.16
CA GLU A 167 1.98 -7.71 2.13
C GLU A 167 1.28 -7.51 0.79
N ILE A 168 1.58 -6.39 0.12
CA ILE A 168 0.96 -6.01 -1.14
C ILE A 168 1.93 -6.38 -2.26
N ILE A 169 1.44 -7.15 -3.22
CA ILE A 169 2.18 -7.53 -4.43
C ILE A 169 1.82 -6.55 -5.55
N TRP A 170 2.74 -5.69 -5.90
CA TRP A 170 2.55 -4.72 -6.98
C TRP A 170 3.27 -5.16 -8.26
N LYS A 171 2.52 -5.27 -9.36
CA LYS A 171 3.07 -5.61 -10.66
C LYS A 171 3.80 -4.41 -11.27
N ARG A 172 5.14 -4.43 -11.21
CA ARG A 172 6.00 -3.34 -11.71
C ARG A 172 6.39 -3.44 -13.18
N SER A 173 6.22 -4.60 -13.81
CA SER A 173 6.69 -4.81 -15.18
C SER A 173 5.86 -5.87 -15.93
N THR A 174 6.05 -5.92 -17.24
CA THR A 174 5.51 -6.99 -18.10
C THR A 174 6.55 -8.05 -18.36
N ALA A 175 6.12 -9.27 -18.73
CA ALA A 175 7.03 -10.35 -19.05
C ALA A 175 7.96 -9.99 -20.22
N THR A 176 9.26 -10.25 -20.08
CA THR A 176 10.28 -9.86 -21.05
C THR A 176 10.81 -11.02 -21.89
N GLY A 177 10.45 -12.25 -21.64
CA GLY A 177 10.98 -13.42 -22.37
C GLY A 177 12.47 -13.73 -22.15
N LEU A 178 13.19 -12.96 -21.35
CA LEU A 178 14.63 -13.12 -21.11
C LEU A 178 14.98 -14.14 -20.03
N ALA A 179 14.00 -14.60 -19.28
CA ALA A 179 14.18 -15.56 -18.19
C ALA A 179 14.30 -16.99 -18.76
N THR A 180 15.50 -17.59 -18.67
CA THR A 180 15.79 -18.92 -19.25
C THR A 180 16.06 -20.01 -18.19
N LYS A 181 16.47 -19.63 -16.97
CA LYS A 181 16.87 -20.57 -15.91
C LYS A 181 15.95 -20.49 -14.67
N ARG A 182 15.15 -19.46 -14.53
CA ARG A 182 14.16 -19.26 -13.46
C ARG A 182 13.01 -18.41 -13.98
N CYS A 183 11.90 -18.34 -13.24
CA CYS A 183 10.84 -17.38 -13.56
C CYS A 183 11.35 -15.94 -13.44
N GLY A 184 10.93 -15.07 -14.36
CA GLY A 184 11.23 -13.63 -14.26
C GLY A 184 10.46 -12.99 -13.11
N THR A 185 11.06 -12.05 -12.38
CA THR A 185 10.40 -11.27 -11.35
C THR A 185 9.67 -10.09 -11.97
N LEU A 186 8.35 -10.04 -11.81
CA LEU A 186 7.48 -9.02 -12.41
C LEU A 186 6.85 -8.07 -11.38
N HIS A 187 7.15 -8.27 -10.10
CA HIS A 187 6.52 -7.54 -9.01
C HIS A 187 7.55 -6.99 -8.03
N ASP A 188 7.12 -5.98 -7.30
CA ASP A 188 7.71 -5.53 -6.06
C ASP A 188 6.75 -5.85 -4.92
N THR A 189 7.29 -5.88 -3.71
CA THR A 189 6.54 -6.08 -2.48
C THR A 189 6.42 -4.75 -1.73
N ILE A 190 5.22 -4.44 -1.22
CA ILE A 190 4.98 -3.29 -0.37
C ILE A 190 4.44 -3.79 0.95
N TYR A 191 5.22 -3.64 2.02
CA TYR A 191 4.80 -4.01 3.36
C TYR A 191 4.05 -2.87 4.01
N TRP A 192 2.86 -3.16 4.52
CA TRP A 192 2.05 -2.21 5.27
C TRP A 192 1.99 -2.58 6.75
N TYR A 193 2.44 -1.66 7.57
CA TYR A 193 2.33 -1.71 9.03
C TYR A 193 1.63 -0.46 9.54
N SER A 194 0.92 -0.57 10.66
CA SER A 194 0.46 0.58 11.42
C SER A 194 1.34 0.78 12.66
N LYS A 195 1.27 1.94 13.29
CA LYS A 195 1.98 2.18 14.55
C LYS A 195 1.36 1.43 15.72
N THR A 196 0.02 1.35 15.74
CA THR A 196 -0.79 0.67 16.75
C THR A 196 -1.92 -0.12 16.08
N GLU A 197 -2.69 -0.88 16.87
CA GLU A 197 -3.89 -1.55 16.37
C GLU A 197 -5.02 -0.60 15.96
N ASN A 198 -5.03 0.61 16.51
CA ASN A 198 -5.98 1.66 16.15
C ASN A 198 -5.41 2.55 15.05
N TYR A 199 -5.65 2.20 13.79
CA TYR A 199 -5.11 2.90 12.62
C TYR A 199 -6.22 3.42 11.71
N TYR A 200 -5.91 4.49 10.96
CA TYR A 200 -6.82 5.00 9.93
C TYR A 200 -6.78 4.10 8.70
N PHE A 201 -7.97 3.72 8.22
CA PHE A 201 -8.12 2.95 6.99
C PHE A 201 -9.45 3.26 6.31
N GLU A 202 -9.39 3.57 5.02
CA GLU A 202 -10.54 3.75 4.15
C GLU A 202 -10.52 2.73 3.02
N MET A 203 -11.53 1.84 3.01
CA MET A 203 -11.63 0.79 2.02
C MET A 203 -11.80 1.38 0.62
N GLN A 204 -10.90 1.01 -0.28
CA GLN A 204 -10.97 1.34 -1.69
C GLN A 204 -11.68 0.24 -2.48
N TYR A 205 -12.23 0.60 -3.64
CA TYR A 205 -12.99 -0.30 -4.48
C TYR A 205 -12.54 -0.18 -5.93
N HIS A 206 -12.48 -1.32 -6.62
CA HIS A 206 -12.38 -1.38 -8.08
C HIS A 206 -13.76 -1.36 -8.70
N GLU A 207 -13.86 -0.87 -9.92
CA GLU A 207 -15.04 -1.11 -10.73
C GLU A 207 -15.24 -2.61 -10.93
N TYR A 208 -16.50 -3.01 -11.13
CA TYR A 208 -16.79 -4.41 -11.43
C TYR A 208 -16.29 -4.76 -12.83
N GLU A 209 -15.74 -5.97 -12.97
CA GLU A 209 -15.37 -6.51 -14.28
C GLU A 209 -16.59 -6.60 -15.21
N GLU A 210 -16.39 -6.36 -16.50
CA GLU A 210 -17.47 -6.39 -17.50
C GLU A 210 -18.23 -7.74 -17.47
N ASP A 211 -17.52 -8.85 -17.29
CA ASP A 211 -18.14 -10.18 -17.21
C ASP A 211 -19.07 -10.34 -16.01
N TYR A 212 -18.76 -9.70 -14.89
CA TYR A 212 -19.64 -9.64 -13.74
C TYR A 212 -20.91 -8.81 -14.05
N LEU A 213 -20.75 -7.68 -14.72
CA LEU A 213 -21.82 -6.78 -15.10
C LEU A 213 -22.76 -7.36 -16.18
N LYS A 214 -22.28 -8.29 -17.02
CA LYS A 214 -23.13 -9.02 -18.00
C LYS A 214 -24.23 -9.86 -17.33
N ARG A 215 -24.11 -10.17 -16.04
CA ARG A 215 -25.14 -10.87 -15.26
C ARG A 215 -26.27 -9.96 -14.79
N ALA A 216 -26.13 -8.65 -14.97
CA ALA A 216 -27.11 -7.68 -14.52
C ALA A 216 -28.44 -7.81 -15.27
N ARG A 217 -29.53 -7.64 -14.54
CA ARG A 217 -30.91 -7.65 -15.04
C ARG A 217 -31.59 -6.35 -14.65
N LYS A 218 -32.68 -6.03 -15.35
CA LYS A 218 -33.54 -4.90 -14.98
C LYS A 218 -34.72 -5.41 -14.18
N ASP A 219 -35.13 -4.68 -13.16
CA ASP A 219 -36.38 -4.90 -12.48
C ASP A 219 -37.53 -4.18 -13.20
N GLU A 220 -38.75 -4.26 -12.64
CA GLU A 220 -39.96 -3.66 -13.18
C GLU A 220 -39.87 -2.13 -13.33
N ASN A 221 -39.05 -1.49 -12.54
CA ASN A 221 -38.80 -0.04 -12.55
C ASN A 221 -37.61 0.34 -13.46
N GLY A 222 -36.98 -0.62 -14.13
CA GLY A 222 -35.79 -0.42 -14.97
C GLY A 222 -34.50 -0.31 -14.22
N ARG A 223 -34.49 -0.53 -12.87
CA ARG A 223 -33.31 -0.47 -12.04
C ARG A 223 -32.45 -1.73 -12.22
N MET A 224 -31.15 -1.56 -12.41
CA MET A 224 -30.23 -2.65 -12.67
C MET A 224 -29.84 -3.38 -11.38
N TYR A 225 -29.89 -4.70 -11.38
CA TYR A 225 -29.49 -5.54 -10.28
C TYR A 225 -28.76 -6.81 -10.73
N ILE A 226 -27.96 -7.40 -9.84
CA ILE A 226 -27.36 -8.72 -10.04
C ILE A 226 -28.08 -9.71 -9.12
N PRO A 227 -28.62 -10.84 -9.66
CA PRO A 227 -29.19 -11.88 -8.82
C PRO A 227 -28.09 -12.67 -8.11
N ILE A 228 -28.09 -12.65 -6.77
CA ILE A 228 -27.14 -13.39 -5.96
C ILE A 228 -27.84 -14.48 -5.14
N PRO A 229 -27.20 -15.64 -4.91
CA PRO A 229 -27.76 -16.70 -4.08
C PRO A 229 -27.98 -16.25 -2.64
N THR A 230 -29.08 -16.67 -2.04
CA THR A 230 -29.39 -16.43 -0.62
C THR A 230 -28.78 -17.48 0.31
N GLY A 231 -28.18 -18.55 -0.25
CA GLY A 231 -27.51 -19.61 0.54
C GLY A 231 -26.20 -19.14 1.18
N ASN A 232 -25.93 -19.68 2.36
CA ASN A 232 -24.67 -19.39 3.08
C ASN A 232 -23.51 -20.21 2.48
N PRO A 233 -22.30 -19.67 2.37
CA PRO A 233 -21.12 -20.42 1.90
C PRO A 233 -20.66 -21.50 2.87
N GLY A 234 -20.87 -21.32 4.18
CA GLY A 234 -20.54 -22.30 5.24
C GLY A 234 -21.76 -22.74 6.02
N PRO A 235 -21.70 -23.89 6.74
CA PRO A 235 -22.81 -24.40 7.49
C PRO A 235 -23.36 -23.44 8.56
N ARG A 236 -24.64 -23.14 8.51
CA ARG A 236 -25.38 -22.32 9.48
C ARG A 236 -26.67 -23.00 9.87
N PRO A 237 -26.64 -24.00 10.75
CA PRO A 237 -27.83 -24.79 11.12
C PRO A 237 -28.96 -23.93 11.67
N ASN A 238 -28.66 -22.86 12.39
CA ASN A 238 -29.63 -21.93 12.94
C ASN A 238 -30.32 -21.05 11.87
N LEU A 239 -29.81 -21.02 10.63
CA LEU A 239 -30.39 -20.32 9.48
C LEU A 239 -30.97 -21.30 8.44
N TYR A 240 -31.13 -22.56 8.81
CA TYR A 240 -31.81 -23.59 7.98
C TYR A 240 -33.29 -23.62 8.34
N TYR A 241 -34.12 -22.98 7.52
CA TYR A 241 -35.57 -22.91 7.69
C TYR A 241 -36.26 -22.83 6.35
N GLU A 242 -37.51 -23.24 6.26
CA GLU A 242 -38.35 -23.05 5.09
C GLU A 242 -38.88 -21.61 5.05
N TYR A 243 -38.84 -20.96 3.85
CA TYR A 243 -39.39 -19.65 3.59
C TYR A 243 -40.33 -19.69 2.39
N LYS A 244 -41.64 -19.46 2.61
CA LYS A 244 -42.69 -19.48 1.56
C LYS A 244 -42.63 -20.71 0.66
N GLY A 245 -42.43 -21.91 1.24
CA GLY A 245 -42.36 -23.18 0.51
C GLY A 245 -40.99 -23.51 -0.08
N TYR A 246 -39.97 -22.64 0.09
CA TYR A 246 -38.62 -22.87 -0.43
C TYR A 246 -37.63 -23.17 0.67
N LEU A 247 -36.81 -24.21 0.43
CA LEU A 247 -35.72 -24.56 1.32
C LEU A 247 -34.41 -23.86 0.90
N PRO A 248 -33.52 -23.54 1.85
CA PRO A 248 -32.20 -22.96 1.53
C PRO A 248 -31.30 -24.03 0.91
N HIS A 249 -30.10 -23.60 0.48
CA HIS A 249 -28.97 -24.50 0.24
C HIS A 249 -28.63 -25.27 1.53
N ALA A 250 -27.93 -26.41 1.43
CA ALA A 250 -27.55 -27.27 2.54
C ALA A 250 -26.94 -26.55 3.76
N ASN A 251 -26.30 -25.39 3.52
CA ASN A 251 -25.67 -24.57 4.55
C ASN A 251 -26.60 -23.54 5.23
N GLY A 252 -27.92 -23.52 4.88
CA GLY A 252 -28.87 -22.52 5.37
C GLY A 252 -28.86 -21.19 4.57
N TYR A 253 -29.75 -20.29 4.95
CA TYR A 253 -29.81 -18.94 4.39
C TYR A 253 -28.68 -18.05 4.94
N LYS A 254 -28.43 -16.92 4.25
CA LYS A 254 -27.51 -15.85 4.71
C LYS A 254 -28.10 -15.03 5.85
N TRP A 255 -29.42 -14.96 5.94
CA TRP A 255 -30.15 -14.05 6.82
C TRP A 255 -31.16 -14.81 7.71
N THR A 256 -31.54 -14.17 8.82
CA THR A 256 -32.63 -14.65 9.69
C THR A 256 -33.97 -14.52 8.95
N ARG A 257 -35.01 -15.17 9.50
CA ARG A 257 -36.36 -15.11 8.94
C ARG A 257 -36.89 -13.68 8.87
N GLU A 258 -36.70 -12.90 9.93
CA GLU A 258 -37.15 -11.51 10.00
C GLU A 258 -36.51 -10.65 8.91
N LYS A 259 -35.23 -10.87 8.65
CA LYS A 259 -34.52 -10.16 7.58
C LYS A 259 -34.98 -10.61 6.19
N MET A 260 -35.27 -11.88 6.00
CA MET A 260 -35.87 -12.39 4.74
C MET A 260 -37.25 -11.77 4.49
N GLU A 261 -38.10 -11.65 5.53
CA GLU A 261 -39.39 -11.00 5.44
C GLU A 261 -39.28 -9.50 5.09
N GLU A 262 -38.29 -8.83 5.65
CA GLU A 262 -38.00 -7.42 5.31
C GLU A 262 -37.59 -7.28 3.85
N LEU A 263 -36.65 -8.13 3.37
CA LEU A 263 -36.20 -8.13 1.99
C LEU A 263 -37.32 -8.46 0.99
N ASP A 264 -38.22 -9.35 1.38
CA ASP A 264 -39.40 -9.70 0.58
C ASP A 264 -40.36 -8.51 0.47
N ARG A 265 -40.69 -7.84 1.60
CA ARG A 265 -41.51 -6.63 1.60
C ARG A 265 -40.92 -5.49 0.74
N GLN A 266 -39.59 -5.42 0.64
CA GLN A 266 -38.87 -4.49 -0.21
C GLN A 266 -38.83 -4.92 -1.69
N GLY A 267 -39.43 -6.08 -2.07
CA GLY A 267 -39.39 -6.62 -3.43
C GLY A 267 -37.99 -7.05 -3.88
N ARG A 268 -37.09 -7.35 -2.93
CA ARG A 268 -35.69 -7.70 -3.20
C ARG A 268 -35.44 -9.19 -3.38
N LEU A 269 -36.42 -10.05 -3.11
CA LEU A 269 -36.31 -11.49 -3.33
C LEU A 269 -36.83 -11.86 -4.72
N ILE A 270 -36.16 -12.83 -5.33
CA ILE A 270 -36.53 -13.45 -6.59
C ILE A 270 -36.89 -14.89 -6.26
N PHE A 271 -38.17 -15.22 -6.40
CA PHE A 271 -38.64 -16.58 -6.19
C PHE A 271 -38.52 -17.37 -7.48
N PRO A 272 -37.99 -18.60 -7.44
CA PRO A 272 -37.93 -19.45 -8.62
C PRO A 272 -39.33 -19.98 -8.98
N GLU A 273 -39.54 -20.35 -10.24
CA GLU A 273 -40.81 -20.96 -10.70
C GLU A 273 -40.98 -22.38 -10.16
N SER A 274 -39.87 -23.13 -9.97
CA SER A 274 -39.87 -24.49 -9.43
C SER A 274 -39.75 -24.47 -7.91
N PRO A 275 -40.52 -25.30 -7.17
CA PRO A 275 -40.37 -25.49 -5.72
C PRO A 275 -38.97 -25.95 -5.29
N ASP A 276 -38.26 -26.67 -6.15
CA ASP A 276 -36.87 -27.12 -5.90
C ASP A 276 -35.82 -26.04 -6.16
N GLY A 277 -36.24 -24.89 -6.72
CA GLY A 277 -35.39 -23.77 -6.98
C GLY A 277 -34.93 -23.08 -5.71
N ARG A 278 -33.97 -22.16 -5.86
CA ARG A 278 -33.41 -21.40 -4.74
C ARG A 278 -33.75 -19.93 -4.87
N ILE A 279 -34.24 -19.34 -3.79
CA ILE A 279 -34.49 -17.90 -3.71
C ILE A 279 -33.19 -17.16 -3.97
N GLN A 280 -33.26 -16.09 -4.77
CA GLN A 280 -32.15 -15.18 -5.02
C GLN A 280 -32.48 -13.79 -4.47
N TYR A 281 -31.46 -12.99 -4.29
CA TYR A 281 -31.57 -11.60 -3.82
C TYR A 281 -31.16 -10.62 -4.93
N LYS A 282 -31.93 -9.56 -5.11
CA LYS A 282 -31.62 -8.47 -6.05
C LYS A 282 -30.60 -7.53 -5.40
N GLN A 283 -29.34 -7.65 -5.80
CA GLN A 283 -28.30 -6.72 -5.40
C GLN A 283 -28.22 -5.60 -6.43
N TYR A 284 -28.72 -4.43 -6.08
CA TYR A 284 -28.78 -3.29 -7.00
C TYR A 284 -27.41 -2.67 -7.25
N LEU A 285 -27.10 -2.37 -8.53
CA LEU A 285 -25.79 -1.84 -8.93
C LEU A 285 -25.52 -0.46 -8.36
N ASP A 286 -26.53 0.39 -8.25
CA ASP A 286 -26.44 1.74 -7.68
C ASP A 286 -26.19 1.77 -6.15
N GLU A 287 -26.37 0.64 -5.47
CA GLU A 287 -26.04 0.47 -4.06
C GLU A 287 -24.65 -0.15 -3.85
N MET A 288 -24.01 -0.59 -4.92
CA MET A 288 -22.74 -1.30 -4.87
C MET A 288 -21.59 -0.32 -5.11
N LYS A 289 -20.55 -0.41 -4.26
CA LYS A 289 -19.36 0.45 -4.37
C LYS A 289 -18.29 -0.13 -5.31
N GLY A 290 -18.47 -1.34 -5.80
CA GLY A 290 -17.44 -2.07 -6.54
C GLY A 290 -16.87 -3.27 -5.77
N THR A 291 -15.84 -3.89 -6.32
CA THR A 291 -15.09 -4.97 -5.67
C THR A 291 -14.07 -4.37 -4.72
N LYS A 292 -14.07 -4.81 -3.45
CA LYS A 292 -13.09 -4.35 -2.47
C LYS A 292 -11.67 -4.60 -2.94
N LEU A 293 -10.83 -3.60 -2.79
CA LEU A 293 -9.39 -3.71 -3.07
C LEU A 293 -8.79 -4.87 -2.27
N GLN A 294 -7.96 -5.67 -2.93
CA GLN A 294 -7.19 -6.77 -2.35
C GLN A 294 -5.70 -6.42 -2.35
N ASP A 295 -4.85 -7.37 -1.96
CA ASP A 295 -3.41 -7.20 -1.79
C ASP A 295 -2.57 -7.52 -3.05
N ILE A 296 -3.20 -7.89 -4.16
CA ILE A 296 -2.52 -8.08 -5.45
C ILE A 296 -2.94 -6.96 -6.40
N TRP A 297 -2.00 -6.04 -6.69
CA TRP A 297 -2.24 -4.86 -7.50
C TRP A 297 -1.71 -5.04 -8.91
N LEU A 298 -2.59 -5.39 -9.84
CA LEU A 298 -2.27 -5.61 -11.26
C LEU A 298 -2.72 -4.44 -12.15
N ASP A 299 -3.55 -3.56 -11.63
CA ASP A 299 -4.25 -2.48 -12.31
C ASP A 299 -3.56 -1.11 -12.19
N VAL A 300 -2.61 -0.98 -11.25
CA VAL A 300 -1.76 0.21 -11.11
C VAL A 300 -0.45 -0.03 -11.85
N TYR A 301 -0.27 0.66 -12.96
CA TYR A 301 0.92 0.48 -13.79
C TYR A 301 2.09 1.36 -13.35
N PRO A 302 3.34 0.94 -13.59
CA PRO A 302 4.50 1.82 -13.43
C PRO A 302 4.45 2.99 -14.42
N VAL A 303 5.27 4.02 -14.18
CA VAL A 303 5.34 5.20 -15.04
C VAL A 303 5.71 4.80 -16.46
N ASN A 304 4.81 5.10 -17.40
CA ASN A 304 5.08 4.87 -18.82
C ASN A 304 6.21 5.83 -19.29
N PRO A 305 7.16 5.36 -20.14
CA PRO A 305 8.23 6.21 -20.69
C PRO A 305 7.77 7.52 -21.36
N VAL A 306 6.54 7.56 -21.84
CA VAL A 306 5.92 8.74 -22.51
C VAL A 306 4.89 9.47 -21.63
N ALA A 307 4.73 9.07 -20.35
CA ALA A 307 3.77 9.70 -19.45
C ALA A 307 4.15 11.14 -19.11
N LYS A 308 3.14 12.01 -18.97
CA LYS A 308 3.34 13.42 -18.61
C LYS A 308 3.93 13.61 -17.20
N GLU A 309 3.62 12.69 -16.29
CA GLU A 309 4.15 12.68 -14.91
C GLU A 309 5.65 12.40 -14.82
N ARG A 310 6.27 11.96 -15.93
CA ARG A 310 7.67 11.56 -15.95
C ARG A 310 8.59 12.75 -15.76
N ASN A 311 9.34 12.77 -14.65
CA ASN A 311 10.29 13.83 -14.30
C ASN A 311 11.76 13.50 -14.63
N GLY A 312 12.03 12.30 -15.21
CA GLY A 312 13.37 11.83 -15.58
C GLY A 312 14.14 11.15 -14.43
N TYR A 313 13.54 11.00 -13.25
CA TYR A 313 14.14 10.19 -12.17
C TYR A 313 14.04 8.70 -12.52
N PRO A 314 15.17 7.93 -12.50
CA PRO A 314 15.22 6.58 -13.04
C PRO A 314 14.26 5.58 -12.37
N THR A 315 14.00 5.74 -11.09
CA THR A 315 13.19 4.83 -10.25
C THR A 315 11.87 5.47 -9.79
N GLN A 316 11.38 6.49 -10.52
CA GLN A 316 10.13 7.17 -10.21
C GLN A 316 8.97 6.17 -10.09
N LYS A 317 8.22 6.27 -9.00
CA LYS A 317 6.96 5.56 -8.82
C LYS A 317 5.80 6.34 -9.43
N SER A 318 4.74 5.65 -9.87
CA SER A 318 3.58 6.30 -10.49
C SER A 318 2.74 7.04 -9.45
N GLU A 319 2.16 8.17 -9.87
CA GLU A 319 1.23 8.95 -9.04
C GLU A 319 0.03 8.09 -8.60
N ALA A 320 -0.48 7.22 -9.48
CA ALA A 320 -1.59 6.33 -9.18
C ALA A 320 -1.30 5.35 -8.02
N LEU A 321 -0.05 4.88 -7.89
CA LEU A 321 0.35 4.04 -6.77
C LEU A 321 0.29 4.80 -5.45
N LEU A 322 0.87 6.00 -5.42
CA LEU A 322 0.90 6.84 -4.23
C LEU A 322 -0.48 7.34 -3.86
N GLU A 323 -1.28 7.75 -4.85
CA GLU A 323 -2.67 8.18 -4.66
C GLU A 323 -3.51 7.09 -3.98
N ARG A 324 -3.39 5.83 -4.42
CA ARG A 324 -4.08 4.69 -3.82
C ARG A 324 -3.71 4.53 -2.34
N ILE A 325 -2.42 4.53 -2.03
CA ILE A 325 -1.92 4.40 -0.66
C ILE A 325 -2.40 5.56 0.22
N ILE A 326 -2.35 6.80 -0.29
CA ILE A 326 -2.81 7.99 0.43
C ILE A 326 -4.31 7.91 0.71
N LYS A 327 -5.13 7.55 -0.28
CA LYS A 327 -6.58 7.39 -0.11
C LYS A 327 -6.96 6.30 0.89
N MET A 328 -6.12 5.26 0.99
CA MET A 328 -6.37 4.16 1.93
C MET A 328 -6.05 4.55 3.38
N CYS A 329 -4.93 5.23 3.60
CA CYS A 329 -4.32 5.29 4.94
C CYS A 329 -3.96 6.71 5.41
N SER A 330 -4.39 7.76 4.71
CA SER A 330 -4.26 9.14 5.17
C SER A 330 -5.64 9.78 5.31
N PRO A 331 -5.99 10.34 6.48
CA PRO A 331 -7.21 11.12 6.62
C PRO A 331 -7.15 12.38 5.74
N GLN A 332 -8.30 13.00 5.49
CA GLN A 332 -8.34 14.29 4.81
C GLN A 332 -7.51 15.32 5.59
N ASN A 333 -6.63 16.05 4.92
CA ASN A 333 -5.64 16.96 5.50
C ASN A 333 -4.60 16.28 6.41
N GLY A 334 -4.41 14.97 6.33
CA GLY A 334 -3.37 14.25 7.04
C GLY A 334 -1.97 14.62 6.57
N LEU A 335 -0.99 14.45 7.45
CA LEU A 335 0.42 14.67 7.14
C LEU A 335 1.01 13.40 6.50
N VAL A 336 1.58 13.55 5.30
CA VAL A 336 2.21 12.47 4.54
C VAL A 336 3.70 12.75 4.39
N LEU A 337 4.53 11.74 4.68
CA LEU A 337 5.99 11.76 4.51
C LEU A 337 6.41 10.69 3.50
#